data_1eb127d844fbc2f71c71d044c8bf41fa
#
_entry.id   1eb127d844fbc2f71c71d044c8bf41fa
#
_cell.length_a   1.000
_cell.length_b   1.000
_cell.length_c   1.000
_cell.angle_alpha   90.00
_cell.angle_beta   90.00
_cell.angle_gamma   90.00
#
_symmetry.space_group_name_H-M   'P 1'
#
loop_
_entity.id
_entity.type
_entity.pdbx_description
1 polymer ?
#
loop_
_entity_poly.entity_id
_entity_poly.type
_entity_poly.pdbx_seq_one_letter_code
_entity_poly.pdbx_strand_id
1 'polypeptide(L)'
;DICRKLLDTLFISPGMWETTENNEYEFKAMKVNGIFKLPAYLSKTIVNPYLSDYVDDTFEVQVRTNSFEGWHEIEHDMRYKGSAFGIGNEALARKMNSILATFELCDDSIAGLLEDLGHQHYKDKKWNDMLRCHYRLKFENEPLHPYIEELFDSDTELAKIFYKAPRQGAIEQLWLDTSENGIELTLNNIVKIVNQIGPDDERLNEAFRKIEQEHKNKQEFEAGGKRRRFEPFKPLGNY
;
A
#
# COMPACT_ATOMS: atom_id res chain seq x y z
N ASP A 1 -4.61 -8.06 -8.67
CA ASP A 1 -6.02 -7.92 -8.26
C ASP A 1 -6.27 -6.79 -7.25
N ILE A 2 -5.47 -6.64 -6.17
CA ILE A 2 -5.63 -5.54 -5.19
C ILE A 2 -5.59 -4.17 -5.88
N CYS A 3 -4.56 -3.91 -6.70
CA CYS A 3 -4.42 -2.62 -7.40
C CYS A 3 -5.63 -2.31 -8.28
N ARG A 4 -6.18 -3.31 -9.01
CA ARG A 4 -7.39 -3.12 -9.82
C ARG A 4 -8.57 -2.68 -8.97
N LYS A 5 -8.85 -3.40 -7.88
CA LYS A 5 -9.97 -3.07 -6.98
C LYS A 5 -9.81 -1.68 -6.36
N LEU A 6 -8.59 -1.33 -5.91
CA LEU A 6 -8.34 -0.02 -5.35
C LEU A 6 -8.54 1.10 -6.36
N LEU A 7 -8.05 0.92 -7.59
CA LEU A 7 -8.21 1.90 -8.66
C LEU A 7 -9.67 2.02 -9.11
N ASP A 8 -10.42 0.90 -9.21
CA ASP A 8 -11.84 0.92 -9.52
C ASP A 8 -12.68 1.61 -8.43
N THR A 9 -12.19 1.62 -7.19
CA THR A 9 -12.83 2.34 -6.08
C THR A 9 -12.48 3.83 -6.08
N LEU A 10 -11.24 4.19 -6.44
CA LEU A 10 -10.78 5.58 -6.53
C LEU A 10 -11.44 6.36 -7.66
N PHE A 11 -11.69 5.70 -8.78
CA PHE A 11 -12.23 6.35 -9.97
C PHE A 11 -13.65 5.88 -10.22
N ILE A 12 -14.60 6.83 -10.25
CA ILE A 12 -16.05 6.62 -10.35
C ILE A 12 -16.48 5.87 -11.63
N SER A 13 -15.67 5.87 -12.67
CA SER A 13 -15.90 5.06 -13.87
C SER A 13 -15.03 3.83 -13.80
N PRO A 14 -15.61 2.62 -13.90
CA PRO A 14 -14.81 1.41 -14.00
C PRO A 14 -13.82 1.57 -15.16
N GLY A 15 -12.55 1.44 -14.86
CA GLY A 15 -11.50 1.56 -15.85
C GLY A 15 -11.60 0.44 -16.88
N MET A 16 -11.27 0.73 -18.11
CA MET A 16 -11.01 -0.31 -19.09
C MET A 16 -9.62 -0.87 -18.81
N TRP A 17 -9.59 -2.08 -18.27
CA TRP A 17 -8.34 -2.79 -18.00
C TRP A 17 -7.87 -3.48 -19.30
N GLU A 18 -6.59 -3.30 -19.62
CA GLU A 18 -5.97 -4.11 -20.65
C GLU A 18 -5.95 -5.57 -20.21
N THR A 19 -6.70 -6.41 -20.92
CA THR A 19 -6.59 -7.85 -20.81
C THR A 19 -5.43 -8.32 -21.68
N THR A 20 -4.29 -8.59 -21.06
CA THR A 20 -3.23 -9.32 -21.74
C THR A 20 -3.65 -10.79 -21.77
N GLU A 21 -3.87 -11.37 -22.94
CA GLU A 21 -4.00 -12.81 -23.07
C GLU A 21 -2.67 -13.43 -22.61
N ASN A 22 -2.68 -14.07 -21.46
CA ASN A 22 -1.52 -14.75 -20.94
C ASN A 22 -1.32 -16.06 -21.70
N ASN A 23 -0.31 -16.12 -22.56
CA ASN A 23 0.23 -17.38 -22.98
C ASN A 23 1.13 -17.87 -21.82
N GLU A 24 0.76 -19.00 -21.24
CA GLU A 24 1.37 -19.60 -20.04
C GLU A 24 2.89 -19.88 -20.21
N TYR A 25 3.37 -19.88 -21.44
CA TYR A 25 4.77 -20.16 -21.81
C TYR A 25 5.57 -18.92 -22.23
N GLU A 26 5.01 -17.73 -22.17
CA GLU A 26 5.71 -16.49 -22.51
C GLU A 26 6.00 -15.65 -21.28
N PHE A 27 7.26 -15.27 -21.11
CA PHE A 27 7.64 -14.27 -20.13
C PHE A 27 7.07 -12.91 -20.54
N LYS A 28 6.28 -12.33 -19.67
CA LYS A 28 5.67 -11.00 -19.87
C LYS A 28 5.94 -10.12 -18.69
N ALA A 29 6.14 -8.83 -18.97
CA ALA A 29 6.21 -7.84 -17.91
C ALA A 29 4.97 -7.91 -17.02
N MET A 30 5.14 -8.02 -15.72
CA MET A 30 4.06 -7.85 -14.76
C MET A 30 3.58 -6.41 -14.79
N LYS A 31 2.65 -6.12 -15.68
CA LYS A 31 2.01 -4.81 -15.81
C LYS A 31 0.50 -4.93 -15.72
N VAL A 32 -0.10 -3.94 -15.11
CA VAL A 32 -1.54 -3.75 -15.14
C VAL A 32 -1.78 -2.33 -15.63
N ASN A 33 -2.40 -2.18 -16.80
CA ASN A 33 -2.76 -0.90 -17.37
C ASN A 33 -4.27 -0.71 -17.31
N GLY A 34 -4.72 0.45 -16.89
CA GLY A 34 -6.13 0.82 -16.88
C GLY A 34 -6.34 2.22 -17.43
N ILE A 35 -7.39 2.41 -18.23
CA ILE A 35 -7.80 3.72 -18.75
C ILE A 35 -9.00 4.20 -17.96
N PHE A 36 -8.89 5.37 -17.36
CA PHE A 36 -9.90 5.98 -16.49
C PHE A 36 -10.32 7.34 -17.02
N LYS A 37 -11.56 7.74 -16.73
CA LYS A 37 -12.02 9.10 -16.99
C LYS A 37 -11.60 10.06 -15.90
N LEU A 38 -11.19 11.25 -16.31
CA LEU A 38 -10.96 12.36 -15.36
C LEU A 38 -12.26 12.69 -14.62
N PRO A 39 -12.19 12.89 -13.29
CA PRO A 39 -13.32 13.43 -12.55
C PRO A 39 -13.81 14.75 -13.15
N ALA A 40 -15.12 14.95 -13.19
CA ALA A 40 -15.73 16.08 -13.88
C ALA A 40 -15.22 17.47 -13.42
N TYR A 41 -14.79 17.59 -12.15
CA TYR A 41 -14.20 18.82 -11.62
C TYR A 41 -12.77 19.07 -12.17
N LEU A 42 -11.99 18.02 -12.44
CA LEU A 42 -10.66 18.12 -13.02
C LEU A 42 -10.74 18.30 -14.55
N SER A 43 -11.65 17.58 -15.21
CA SER A 43 -11.86 17.68 -16.65
C SER A 43 -12.13 19.14 -17.07
N LYS A 44 -12.99 19.86 -16.33
CA LYS A 44 -13.29 21.28 -16.59
C LYS A 44 -12.10 22.23 -16.36
N THR A 45 -11.15 21.83 -15.55
CA THR A 45 -10.01 22.68 -15.15
C THR A 45 -8.78 22.42 -16.01
N ILE A 46 -8.56 21.14 -16.38
CA ILE A 46 -7.34 20.71 -17.07
C ILE A 46 -7.52 20.74 -18.58
N VAL A 47 -8.70 20.36 -19.08
CA VAL A 47 -8.95 20.33 -20.53
C VAL A 47 -9.26 21.74 -21.00
N ASN A 48 -8.30 22.34 -21.70
CA ASN A 48 -8.52 23.64 -22.35
C ASN A 48 -9.62 23.49 -23.41
N PRO A 49 -10.71 24.30 -23.37
CA PRO A 49 -11.81 24.22 -24.33
C PRO A 49 -11.38 24.30 -25.80
N TYR A 50 -10.25 24.96 -26.08
CA TYR A 50 -9.70 25.08 -27.44
C TYR A 50 -8.93 23.82 -27.92
N LEU A 51 -8.66 22.90 -27.00
CA LEU A 51 -7.96 21.63 -27.26
C LEU A 51 -8.88 20.41 -27.13
N SER A 52 -10.17 20.61 -26.82
CA SER A 52 -11.13 19.52 -26.62
C SER A 52 -11.28 18.58 -27.80
N ASP A 53 -11.00 19.04 -29.03
CA ASP A 53 -11.04 18.23 -30.24
C ASP A 53 -9.78 17.35 -30.40
N TYR A 54 -8.73 17.59 -29.63
CA TYR A 54 -7.44 16.91 -29.73
C TYR A 54 -7.05 16.13 -28.47
N VAL A 55 -7.72 16.37 -27.35
CA VAL A 55 -7.44 15.77 -26.05
C VAL A 55 -8.75 15.25 -25.48
N ASP A 56 -8.80 13.96 -25.19
CA ASP A 56 -9.95 13.37 -24.50
C ASP A 56 -9.87 13.59 -22.97
N ASP A 57 -10.89 13.19 -22.26
CA ASP A 57 -11.00 13.29 -20.79
C ASP A 57 -10.55 12.01 -20.09
N THR A 58 -9.68 11.23 -20.73
CA THR A 58 -9.15 9.99 -20.15
C THR A 58 -7.69 10.13 -19.72
N PHE A 59 -7.26 9.22 -18.85
CA PHE A 59 -5.86 9.04 -18.48
C PHE A 59 -5.56 7.57 -18.24
N GLU A 60 -4.32 7.17 -18.48
CA GLU A 60 -3.85 5.82 -18.26
C GLU A 60 -3.16 5.72 -16.89
N VAL A 61 -3.49 4.68 -16.15
CA VAL A 61 -2.77 4.27 -14.93
C VAL A 61 -2.02 2.98 -15.23
N GLN A 62 -0.72 3.00 -15.06
CA GLN A 62 0.15 1.86 -15.27
C GLN A 62 0.69 1.42 -13.91
N VAL A 63 0.45 0.16 -13.53
CA VAL A 63 0.99 -0.46 -12.32
C VAL A 63 2.04 -1.48 -12.73
N ARG A 64 3.26 -1.30 -12.24
CA ARG A 64 4.42 -2.15 -12.56
C ARG A 64 5.27 -2.37 -11.32
N THR A 65 6.10 -3.41 -11.33
CA THR A 65 7.19 -3.52 -10.35
C THR A 65 8.34 -2.59 -10.73
N ASN A 66 9.19 -2.25 -9.75
CA ASN A 66 10.35 -1.39 -10.02
C ASN A 66 11.30 -2.00 -11.06
N SER A 67 11.45 -3.31 -11.06
CA SER A 67 12.29 -4.03 -12.04
C SER A 67 11.75 -3.87 -13.46
N PHE A 68 10.45 -3.99 -13.62
CA PHE A 68 9.81 -3.84 -14.93
C PHE A 68 9.69 -2.39 -15.39
N GLU A 69 9.59 -1.43 -14.49
CA GLU A 69 9.60 -0.02 -14.87
C GLU A 69 10.96 0.36 -15.47
N GLY A 70 12.06 0.00 -14.77
CA GLY A 70 13.40 0.23 -15.31
C GLY A 70 13.65 -0.46 -16.65
N TRP A 71 13.15 -1.67 -16.83
CA TRP A 71 13.23 -2.39 -18.10
C TRP A 71 12.40 -1.73 -19.20
N HIS A 72 11.18 -1.30 -18.87
CA HIS A 72 10.27 -0.67 -19.82
C HIS A 72 10.87 0.60 -20.46
N GLU A 73 11.51 1.43 -19.65
CA GLU A 73 12.20 2.63 -20.14
C GLU A 73 13.30 2.28 -21.13
N ILE A 74 14.10 1.25 -20.84
CA ILE A 74 15.16 0.78 -21.74
C ILE A 74 14.56 0.19 -23.02
N GLU A 75 13.57 -0.68 -22.89
CA GLU A 75 12.91 -1.32 -24.03
C GLU A 75 12.23 -0.28 -24.94
N HIS A 76 11.52 0.68 -24.34
CA HIS A 76 10.85 1.76 -25.06
C HIS A 76 11.84 2.59 -25.87
N ASP A 77 12.95 3.01 -25.25
CA ASP A 77 13.97 3.79 -25.94
C ASP A 77 14.64 3.01 -27.09
N MET A 78 14.87 1.73 -26.88
CA MET A 78 15.48 0.86 -27.89
C MET A 78 14.54 0.53 -29.05
N ARG A 79 13.26 0.25 -28.78
CA ARG A 79 12.29 -0.13 -29.83
C ARG A 79 11.73 1.06 -30.58
N TYR A 80 11.45 2.17 -29.92
CA TYR A 80 10.77 3.31 -30.55
C TYR A 80 11.71 4.41 -31.03
N LYS A 81 12.83 4.62 -30.37
CA LYS A 81 13.80 5.65 -30.73
C LYS A 81 14.97 5.14 -31.60
N GLY A 82 15.20 3.83 -31.56
CA GLY A 82 16.30 3.20 -32.30
C GLY A 82 15.85 2.61 -33.64
N SER A 83 16.24 3.21 -34.75
CA SER A 83 16.02 2.61 -36.09
C SER A 83 16.71 1.25 -36.31
N ALA A 84 17.59 0.84 -35.38
CA ALA A 84 18.35 -0.41 -35.41
C ALA A 84 17.55 -1.65 -34.95
N PHE A 85 16.39 -1.48 -34.28
CA PHE A 85 15.56 -2.57 -33.75
C PHE A 85 14.43 -2.99 -34.69
N GLY A 86 14.50 -2.61 -35.98
CA GLY A 86 13.53 -3.01 -36.99
C GLY A 86 13.39 -4.51 -37.12
N ILE A 87 12.23 -4.90 -37.60
CA ILE A 87 11.80 -6.24 -38.00
C ILE A 87 12.98 -7.06 -38.57
N GLY A 88 13.32 -8.18 -37.93
CA GLY A 88 14.31 -9.13 -38.44
C GLY A 88 15.48 -9.48 -37.52
N ASN A 89 15.55 -8.93 -36.31
CA ASN A 89 16.62 -9.27 -35.36
C ASN A 89 16.14 -10.23 -34.23
N GLU A 90 15.77 -11.45 -34.64
CA GLU A 90 15.27 -12.48 -33.70
C GLU A 90 16.26 -12.80 -32.56
N ALA A 91 17.57 -12.74 -32.84
CA ALA A 91 18.59 -12.98 -31.83
C ALA A 91 18.57 -11.93 -30.72
N LEU A 92 18.29 -10.69 -31.07
CA LEU A 92 18.19 -9.59 -30.13
C LEU A 92 16.87 -9.66 -29.33
N ALA A 93 15.75 -9.95 -29.98
CA ALA A 93 14.47 -10.18 -29.30
C ALA A 93 14.57 -11.31 -28.28
N ARG A 94 15.28 -12.41 -28.62
CA ARG A 94 15.53 -13.50 -27.68
C ARG A 94 16.36 -13.06 -26.46
N LYS A 95 17.39 -12.23 -26.66
CA LYS A 95 18.19 -11.68 -25.55
C LYS A 95 17.34 -10.78 -24.66
N MET A 96 16.50 -9.94 -25.23
CA MET A 96 15.58 -9.09 -24.49
C MET A 96 14.60 -9.91 -23.64
N ASN A 97 14.02 -10.96 -24.20
CA ASN A 97 13.14 -11.87 -23.48
C ASN A 97 13.87 -12.59 -22.34
N SER A 98 15.16 -12.92 -22.50
CA SER A 98 15.92 -13.54 -21.39
C SER A 98 16.17 -12.57 -20.23
N ILE A 99 16.34 -11.28 -20.50
CA ILE A 99 16.45 -10.25 -19.46
C ILE A 99 15.11 -10.08 -18.73
N LEU A 100 14.02 -10.04 -19.48
CA LEU A 100 12.67 -9.96 -18.93
C LEU A 100 12.38 -11.13 -17.97
N ALA A 101 12.69 -12.34 -18.39
CA ALA A 101 12.59 -13.54 -17.57
C ALA A 101 13.43 -13.45 -16.27
N THR A 102 14.61 -12.83 -16.36
CA THR A 102 15.48 -12.63 -15.19
C THR A 102 14.81 -11.65 -14.18
N PHE A 103 14.16 -10.59 -14.64
CA PHE A 103 13.46 -9.67 -13.76
C PHE A 103 12.25 -10.33 -13.08
N GLU A 104 11.48 -11.15 -13.80
CA GLU A 104 10.38 -11.93 -13.22
C GLU A 104 10.89 -12.85 -12.11
N LEU A 105 11.94 -13.60 -12.37
CA LEU A 105 12.57 -14.47 -11.35
C LEU A 105 13.13 -13.68 -10.16
N CYS A 106 13.65 -12.48 -10.38
CA CYS A 106 14.10 -11.61 -9.29
C CYS A 106 12.93 -11.15 -8.42
N ASP A 107 11.82 -10.72 -9.02
CA ASP A 107 10.64 -10.28 -8.28
C ASP A 107 10.04 -11.43 -7.43
N ASP A 108 9.96 -12.64 -7.99
CA ASP A 108 9.54 -13.85 -7.28
C ASP A 108 10.50 -14.20 -6.14
N SER A 109 11.80 -14.10 -6.40
CA SER A 109 12.84 -14.37 -5.38
C SER A 109 12.76 -13.37 -4.22
N ILE A 110 12.52 -12.09 -4.50
CA ILE A 110 12.30 -11.06 -3.48
C ILE A 110 11.03 -11.38 -2.66
N ALA A 111 9.97 -11.81 -3.33
CA ALA A 111 8.74 -12.20 -2.65
C ALA A 111 8.97 -13.39 -1.70
N GLY A 112 9.67 -14.43 -2.16
CA GLY A 112 10.05 -15.58 -1.35
C GLY A 112 10.95 -15.21 -0.16
N LEU A 113 11.96 -14.36 -0.39
CA LEU A 113 12.83 -13.86 0.67
C LEU A 113 12.05 -13.13 1.79
N LEU A 114 11.06 -12.32 1.43
CA LEU A 114 10.22 -11.63 2.41
C LEU A 114 9.34 -12.60 3.21
N GLU A 115 8.90 -13.69 2.60
CA GLU A 115 8.17 -14.77 3.29
C GLU A 115 9.08 -15.52 4.27
N ASP A 116 10.29 -15.86 3.86
CA ASP A 116 11.28 -16.53 4.72
C ASP A 116 11.68 -15.64 5.90
N LEU A 117 11.94 -14.35 5.66
CA LEU A 117 12.23 -13.39 6.71
C LEU A 117 11.06 -13.23 7.68
N GLY A 118 9.83 -13.14 7.17
CA GLY A 118 8.63 -13.07 8.00
C GLY A 118 8.49 -14.31 8.88
N HIS A 119 8.77 -15.49 8.35
CA HIS A 119 8.78 -16.73 9.13
C HIS A 119 9.88 -16.77 10.19
N GLN A 120 11.08 -16.28 9.86
CA GLN A 120 12.17 -16.18 10.82
C GLN A 120 11.81 -15.21 11.96
N HIS A 121 11.27 -14.04 11.62
CA HIS A 121 10.81 -13.07 12.61
C HIS A 121 9.69 -13.60 13.51
N TYR A 122 8.77 -14.41 12.95
CA TYR A 122 7.77 -15.12 13.75
C TYR A 122 8.42 -16.04 14.78
N LYS A 123 9.41 -16.83 14.38
CA LYS A 123 10.14 -17.72 15.30
C LYS A 123 10.90 -16.96 16.39
N ASP A 124 11.47 -15.83 16.02
CA ASP A 124 12.26 -14.98 16.91
C ASP A 124 11.39 -14.04 17.77
N LYS A 125 10.05 -14.12 17.64
CA LYS A 125 9.07 -13.26 18.29
C LYS A 125 9.28 -11.76 18.01
N LYS A 126 9.78 -11.43 16.82
CA LYS A 126 9.95 -10.06 16.35
C LYS A 126 8.68 -9.61 15.59
N TRP A 127 7.64 -9.34 16.35
CA TRP A 127 6.28 -9.14 15.80
C TRP A 127 6.18 -7.97 14.83
N ASN A 128 6.85 -6.86 15.11
CA ASN A 128 6.90 -5.70 14.21
C ASN A 128 7.47 -6.07 12.83
N ASP A 129 8.62 -6.74 12.81
CA ASP A 129 9.30 -7.12 11.59
C ASP A 129 8.53 -8.22 10.84
N MET A 130 7.93 -9.17 11.59
CA MET A 130 7.05 -10.19 11.03
C MET A 130 5.89 -9.57 10.24
N LEU A 131 5.18 -8.61 10.83
CA LEU A 131 4.05 -7.95 10.19
C LEU A 131 4.50 -7.09 9.00
N ARG A 132 5.62 -6.39 9.12
CA ARG A 132 6.19 -5.61 8.01
C ARG A 132 6.55 -6.49 6.81
N CYS A 133 7.21 -7.63 7.04
CA CYS A 133 7.54 -8.59 5.99
C CYS A 133 6.29 -9.22 5.37
N HIS A 134 5.27 -9.52 6.18
CA HIS A 134 4.05 -10.15 5.70
C HIS A 134 3.18 -9.20 4.88
N TYR A 135 2.83 -8.02 5.40
CA TYR A 135 1.92 -7.09 4.71
C TYR A 135 2.61 -6.29 3.61
N ARG A 136 3.94 -6.11 3.66
CA ARG A 136 4.75 -5.42 2.62
C ARG A 136 4.25 -4.01 2.32
N LEU A 137 3.74 -3.31 3.35
CA LEU A 137 3.30 -1.93 3.28
C LEU A 137 4.34 -1.00 3.92
N LYS A 138 4.39 0.24 3.45
CA LYS A 138 5.24 1.27 4.05
C LYS A 138 4.51 1.87 5.27
N PHE A 139 4.54 1.12 6.37
CA PHE A 139 3.97 1.56 7.64
C PHE A 139 4.75 2.74 8.22
N GLU A 140 4.04 3.60 8.96
CA GLU A 140 4.64 4.59 9.83
C GLU A 140 5.63 3.93 10.82
N ASN A 141 6.60 4.72 11.30
CA ASN A 141 7.66 4.20 12.16
C ASN A 141 7.20 4.07 13.63
N GLU A 142 5.96 3.66 13.83
CA GLU A 142 5.38 3.37 15.12
C GLU A 142 5.44 1.86 15.36
N PRO A 143 5.96 1.41 16.51
CA PRO A 143 5.95 -0.01 16.86
C PRO A 143 4.55 -0.47 17.28
N LEU A 144 4.36 -1.78 17.37
CA LEU A 144 3.18 -2.34 18.01
C LEU A 144 3.08 -1.85 19.45
N HIS A 145 1.84 -1.63 19.89
CA HIS A 145 1.59 -1.25 21.27
C HIS A 145 1.95 -2.41 22.22
N PRO A 146 2.56 -2.14 23.40
CA PRO A 146 2.99 -3.18 24.32
C PRO A 146 1.90 -4.20 24.68
N TYR A 147 0.65 -3.79 24.81
CA TYR A 147 -0.47 -4.72 25.08
C TYR A 147 -0.65 -5.76 23.98
N ILE A 148 -0.39 -5.40 22.70
CA ILE A 148 -0.49 -6.33 21.58
C ILE A 148 0.73 -7.26 21.56
N GLU A 149 1.93 -6.70 21.81
CA GLU A 149 3.17 -7.50 21.88
C GLU A 149 3.09 -8.54 23.00
N GLU A 150 2.61 -8.17 24.19
CA GLU A 150 2.40 -9.08 25.32
C GLU A 150 1.41 -10.22 25.00
N LEU A 151 0.34 -9.90 24.27
CA LEU A 151 -0.61 -10.93 23.81
C LEU A 151 0.04 -11.90 22.83
N PHE A 152 0.81 -11.41 21.86
CA PHE A 152 1.52 -12.26 20.92
C PHE A 152 2.63 -13.07 21.56
N ASP A 153 3.29 -12.52 22.59
CA ASP A 153 4.31 -13.23 23.37
C ASP A 153 3.72 -14.37 24.21
N SER A 154 2.54 -14.13 24.79
CA SER A 154 1.83 -15.12 25.59
C SER A 154 1.12 -16.18 24.76
N ASP A 155 0.69 -15.83 23.55
CA ASP A 155 -0.05 -16.71 22.62
C ASP A 155 0.51 -16.60 21.20
N THR A 156 1.53 -17.41 20.91
CA THR A 156 2.16 -17.42 19.58
C THR A 156 1.24 -17.98 18.49
N GLU A 157 0.23 -18.78 18.83
CA GLU A 157 -0.76 -19.23 17.84
C GLU A 157 -1.67 -18.08 17.42
N LEU A 158 -1.99 -17.16 18.34
CA LEU A 158 -2.65 -15.91 17.95
C LEU A 158 -1.80 -15.12 16.95
N ALA A 159 -0.53 -14.87 17.25
CA ALA A 159 0.39 -14.18 16.33
C ALA A 159 0.49 -14.87 14.96
N LYS A 160 0.42 -16.20 14.94
CA LYS A 160 0.45 -17.00 13.70
C LYS A 160 -0.77 -16.77 12.82
N ILE A 161 -1.93 -16.49 13.39
CA ILE A 161 -3.14 -16.13 12.62
C ILE A 161 -2.85 -14.87 11.80
N PHE A 162 -2.24 -13.85 12.41
CA PHE A 162 -1.86 -12.61 11.72
C PHE A 162 -0.80 -12.81 10.66
N TYR A 163 0.18 -13.66 10.92
CA TYR A 163 1.20 -14.03 9.94
C TYR A 163 0.64 -14.82 8.75
N LYS A 164 -0.45 -15.56 8.93
CA LYS A 164 -1.11 -16.35 7.88
C LYS A 164 -2.35 -15.69 7.29
N ALA A 165 -2.76 -14.55 7.81
CA ALA A 165 -3.95 -13.87 7.33
C ALA A 165 -3.82 -13.47 5.85
N PRO A 166 -4.89 -13.61 5.05
CA PRO A 166 -4.88 -13.18 3.67
C PRO A 166 -4.58 -11.68 3.56
N ARG A 167 -3.45 -11.33 2.92
CA ARG A 167 -3.01 -9.93 2.77
C ARG A 167 -4.02 -9.06 2.05
N GLN A 168 -4.67 -9.61 1.03
CA GLN A 168 -5.57 -8.85 0.16
C GLN A 168 -6.70 -8.18 0.93
N GLY A 169 -7.49 -8.93 1.69
CA GLY A 169 -8.62 -8.39 2.43
C GLY A 169 -8.21 -7.35 3.47
N ALA A 170 -7.10 -7.60 4.17
CA ALA A 170 -6.57 -6.67 5.17
C ALA A 170 -6.11 -5.35 4.53
N ILE A 171 -5.45 -5.40 3.38
CA ILE A 171 -4.98 -4.21 2.67
C ILE A 171 -6.16 -3.43 2.07
N GLU A 172 -7.14 -4.11 1.49
CA GLU A 172 -8.35 -3.49 0.95
C GLU A 172 -9.11 -2.74 2.06
N GLN A 173 -9.33 -3.37 3.21
CA GLN A 173 -10.03 -2.73 4.33
C GLN A 173 -9.23 -1.57 4.92
N LEU A 174 -7.92 -1.74 5.13
CA LEU A 174 -7.05 -0.67 5.62
C LEU A 174 -7.10 0.55 4.70
N TRP A 175 -7.10 0.32 3.38
CA TRP A 175 -7.19 1.40 2.42
C TRP A 175 -8.53 2.14 2.48
N LEU A 176 -9.64 1.42 2.58
CA LEU A 176 -10.97 2.01 2.75
C LEU A 176 -11.01 2.87 4.02
N ASP A 177 -10.56 2.34 5.14
CA ASP A 177 -10.55 3.05 6.41
C ASP A 177 -9.62 4.28 6.38
N THR A 178 -8.49 4.20 5.67
CA THR A 178 -7.58 5.33 5.48
C THR A 178 -8.24 6.43 4.64
N SER A 179 -8.91 6.06 3.54
CA SER A 179 -9.52 7.02 2.61
C SER A 179 -10.79 7.66 3.16
N GLU A 180 -11.62 6.91 3.90
CA GLU A 180 -12.89 7.38 4.43
C GLU A 180 -12.76 8.05 5.81
N ASN A 181 -11.92 7.51 6.68
CA ASN A 181 -11.83 7.88 8.09
C ASN A 181 -10.48 8.50 8.47
N GLY A 182 -9.54 8.63 7.53
CA GLY A 182 -8.22 9.19 7.77
C GLY A 182 -7.36 8.35 8.74
N ILE A 183 -7.58 7.04 8.79
CA ILE A 183 -6.83 6.14 9.66
C ILE A 183 -5.38 6.04 9.15
N GLU A 184 -4.42 6.20 10.06
CA GLU A 184 -3.00 6.14 9.74
C GLU A 184 -2.54 4.71 9.39
N LEU A 185 -1.55 4.62 8.51
CA LEU A 185 -0.96 3.36 8.09
C LEU A 185 0.04 2.84 9.13
N THR A 186 -0.47 2.33 10.27
CA THR A 186 0.32 1.79 11.38
C THR A 186 0.19 0.28 11.52
N LEU A 187 1.15 -0.35 12.21
CA LEU A 187 1.07 -1.77 12.54
C LEU A 187 -0.10 -2.08 13.50
N ASN A 188 -0.43 -1.14 14.38
CA ASN A 188 -1.55 -1.28 15.30
C ASN A 188 -2.89 -1.33 14.53
N ASN A 189 -3.06 -0.46 13.53
CA ASN A 189 -4.27 -0.42 12.72
C ASN A 189 -4.42 -1.65 11.84
N ILE A 190 -3.34 -2.18 11.24
CA ILE A 190 -3.46 -3.43 10.47
C ILE A 190 -3.83 -4.61 11.38
N VAL A 191 -3.28 -4.70 12.60
CA VAL A 191 -3.68 -5.75 13.56
C VAL A 191 -5.14 -5.61 13.95
N LYS A 192 -5.63 -4.38 14.20
CA LYS A 192 -7.03 -4.12 14.51
C LYS A 192 -7.95 -4.59 13.39
N ILE A 193 -7.65 -4.20 12.16
CA ILE A 193 -8.43 -4.57 10.97
C ILE A 193 -8.44 -6.09 10.76
N VAL A 194 -7.28 -6.74 10.81
CA VAL A 194 -7.20 -8.20 10.65
C VAL A 194 -7.97 -8.93 11.74
N ASN A 195 -7.94 -8.42 12.97
CA ASN A 195 -8.76 -8.98 14.04
C ASN A 195 -10.26 -8.88 13.74
N GLN A 196 -10.71 -7.75 13.23
CA GLN A 196 -12.12 -7.50 12.91
C GLN A 196 -12.64 -8.33 11.73
N ILE A 197 -11.83 -8.52 10.69
CA ILE A 197 -12.24 -9.29 9.51
C ILE A 197 -11.97 -10.79 9.63
N GLY A 198 -11.27 -11.22 10.67
CA GLY A 198 -10.80 -12.59 10.85
C GLY A 198 -11.14 -13.19 12.22
N PRO A 199 -10.17 -13.27 13.13
CA PRO A 199 -10.34 -14.05 14.35
C PRO A 199 -11.31 -13.46 15.37
N ASP A 200 -11.53 -12.15 15.35
CA ASP A 200 -12.33 -11.40 16.32
C ASP A 200 -11.99 -11.78 17.79
N ASP A 201 -10.70 -11.86 18.09
CA ASP A 201 -10.20 -12.22 19.42
C ASP A 201 -10.53 -11.11 20.43
N GLU A 202 -11.31 -11.43 21.45
CA GLU A 202 -11.79 -10.46 22.44
C GLU A 202 -10.66 -9.86 23.28
N ARG A 203 -9.55 -10.58 23.48
CA ARG A 203 -8.36 -10.05 24.18
C ARG A 203 -7.72 -8.89 23.41
N LEU A 204 -7.66 -8.99 22.08
CA LEU A 204 -7.22 -7.90 21.22
C LEU A 204 -8.22 -6.74 21.21
N ASN A 205 -9.52 -7.04 21.15
CA ASN A 205 -10.55 -6.00 21.25
C ASN A 205 -10.44 -5.22 22.56
N GLU A 206 -10.19 -5.91 23.67
CA GLU A 206 -9.95 -5.27 24.96
C GLU A 206 -8.65 -4.45 24.98
N ALA A 207 -7.57 -4.97 24.40
CA ALA A 207 -6.31 -4.22 24.27
C ALA A 207 -6.51 -2.92 23.48
N PHE A 208 -7.22 -2.95 22.38
CA PHE A 208 -7.53 -1.74 21.60
C PHE A 208 -8.39 -0.74 22.37
N ARG A 209 -9.38 -1.20 23.15
CA ARG A 209 -10.17 -0.30 24.01
C ARG A 209 -9.27 0.41 25.05
N LYS A 210 -8.31 -0.29 25.63
CA LYS A 210 -7.33 0.30 26.57
C LYS A 210 -6.45 1.34 25.88
N ILE A 211 -5.92 1.02 24.71
CA ILE A 211 -5.11 1.93 23.90
C ILE A 211 -5.89 3.21 23.57
N GLU A 212 -7.13 3.09 23.12
CA GLU A 212 -7.99 4.23 22.81
C GLU A 212 -8.27 5.09 24.04
N GLN A 213 -8.46 4.47 25.20
CA GLN A 213 -8.67 5.20 26.45
C GLN A 213 -7.41 5.96 26.91
N GLU A 214 -6.23 5.36 26.75
CA GLU A 214 -4.95 6.03 27.05
C GLU A 214 -4.74 7.25 26.15
N HIS A 215 -5.04 7.13 24.85
CA HIS A 215 -4.95 8.25 23.92
C HIS A 215 -5.90 9.39 24.27
N LYS A 216 -7.16 9.09 24.65
CA LYS A 216 -8.12 10.11 25.10
C LYS A 216 -7.65 10.82 26.34
N ASN A 217 -7.20 10.06 27.35
CA ASN A 217 -6.70 10.62 28.60
C ASN A 217 -5.50 11.56 28.37
N LYS A 218 -4.59 11.17 27.45
CA LYS A 218 -3.42 11.98 27.09
C LYS A 218 -3.83 13.28 26.41
N GLN A 219 -4.77 13.22 25.47
CA GLN A 219 -5.29 14.41 24.77
C GLN A 219 -6.00 15.37 25.74
N GLU A 220 -6.81 14.86 26.67
CA GLU A 220 -7.48 15.66 27.69
C GLU A 220 -6.48 16.33 28.63
N PHE A 221 -5.43 15.61 29.03
CA PHE A 221 -4.35 16.17 29.86
C PHE A 221 -3.61 17.30 29.15
N GLU A 222 -3.26 17.11 27.87
CA GLU A 222 -2.59 18.15 27.07
C GLU A 222 -3.50 19.37 26.82
N ALA A 223 -4.78 19.16 26.57
CA ALA A 223 -5.77 20.24 26.42
C ALA A 223 -6.00 21.00 27.73
N GLY A 224 -6.05 20.30 28.87
CA GLY A 224 -6.16 20.89 30.20
C GLY A 224 -4.92 21.69 30.60
N GLY A 225 -3.72 21.20 30.23
CA GLY A 225 -2.46 21.90 30.46
C GLY A 225 -2.33 23.21 29.67
N LYS A 226 -2.86 23.27 28.45
CA LYS A 226 -2.90 24.50 27.64
C LYS A 226 -3.85 25.56 28.22
N ARG A 227 -4.95 25.18 28.85
CA ARG A 227 -5.89 26.10 29.51
C ARG A 227 -5.31 26.75 30.77
N ARG A 228 -4.42 26.11 31.52
CA ARG A 228 -3.78 26.66 32.72
C ARG A 228 -2.64 27.66 32.42
N ARG A 229 -2.13 27.72 31.19
CA ARG A 229 -1.06 28.65 30.79
C ARG A 229 -1.52 30.05 30.36
N PHE A 230 -2.81 30.30 30.28
CA PHE A 230 -3.38 31.60 29.92
C PHE A 230 -4.26 32.15 31.06
N GLU A 231 -3.67 32.40 32.23
CA GLU A 231 -4.23 33.44 33.11
C GLU A 231 -3.61 34.79 32.73
N PRO A 232 -4.41 35.76 32.26
CA PRO A 232 -3.90 37.08 31.98
C PRO A 232 -3.43 37.72 33.26
N PHE A 233 -2.24 38.25 33.25
CA PHE A 233 -1.63 39.03 34.30
C PHE A 233 -2.59 40.14 34.74
N LYS A 234 -3.11 40.08 35.98
CA LYS A 234 -3.85 41.18 36.56
C LYS A 234 -2.85 42.28 36.93
N PRO A 235 -2.96 43.50 36.37
CA PRO A 235 -2.10 44.57 36.80
C PRO A 235 -2.42 44.92 38.24
N LEU A 236 -1.37 44.97 39.07
CA LEU A 236 -1.42 45.44 40.45
C LEU A 236 -1.91 46.89 40.41
N GLY A 237 -3.02 47.17 41.09
CA GLY A 237 -3.56 48.50 41.20
C GLY A 237 -2.59 49.43 41.92
N ASN A 238 -2.54 50.69 41.42
CA ASN A 238 -1.85 51.78 42.03
C ASN A 238 -2.34 52.02 43.45
N TYR A 239 -1.40 52.06 44.40
CA TYR A 239 -1.53 52.82 45.61
C TYR A 239 -0.71 54.10 45.48
#